data_4096b39cae1acb6a2c149ffd337cb1fb
#
_entry.id   4096b39cae1acb6a2c149ffd337cb1fb
#
_cell.length_a   1.000
_cell.length_b   1.000
_cell.length_c   1.000
_cell.angle_alpha   90.00
_cell.angle_beta   90.00
_cell.angle_gamma   90.00
#
_symmetry.space_group_name_H-M   'P 1'
#
loop_
_entity.id
_entity.type
_entity.pdbx_description
1 polymer ?
#
loop_
_entity_poly.entity_id
_entity_poly.type
_entity_poly.pdbx_seq_one_letter_code
_entity_poly.pdbx_strand_id
1 'polypeptide(L)'
;DVVTRDNVTVKVNAVVYFRVLDATKAVLEVTNFLYATSQVAQTTLRSALGEVELDELLSQREKLNLRLQSVLDQHTGPWGVKVTVVEVKQVDLPEQMIRAIGKQAEAERERRAKIIHAEGEYMAAEKLAMAAELIQRQPAAIQLRYLQTLVEIGSEKNTTVVFPLPIDIFSSLARAVDKFSGKPQEG
;
A
#
# COMPACT_ATOMS: atom_id res chain seq x y z
N ASP A 1 5.80 -29.45 10.23
CA ASP A 1 5.84 -29.09 8.82
C ASP A 1 4.51 -29.43 8.17
N VAL A 2 3.98 -28.55 7.38
CA VAL A 2 2.71 -28.70 6.64
C VAL A 2 2.92 -28.22 5.22
N VAL A 3 2.21 -28.86 4.26
CA VAL A 3 2.21 -28.42 2.86
C VAL A 3 0.89 -27.72 2.59
N THR A 4 0.95 -26.51 2.07
CA THR A 4 -0.22 -25.71 1.66
C THR A 4 -0.81 -26.20 0.34
N ARG A 5 -1.99 -25.71 -0.04
CA ARG A 5 -2.66 -26.09 -1.30
C ARG A 5 -1.81 -25.79 -2.54
N ASP A 6 -1.03 -24.75 -2.53
CA ASP A 6 -0.08 -24.32 -3.57
C ASP A 6 1.28 -25.04 -3.50
N ASN A 7 1.33 -26.17 -2.75
CA ASN A 7 2.50 -27.06 -2.63
C ASN A 7 3.75 -26.42 -2.01
N VAL A 8 3.55 -25.48 -1.10
CA VAL A 8 4.65 -24.85 -0.33
C VAL A 8 4.75 -25.51 1.03
N THR A 9 5.94 -26.00 1.38
CA THR A 9 6.21 -26.53 2.73
C THR A 9 6.47 -25.39 3.70
N VAL A 10 5.66 -25.31 4.76
CA VAL A 10 5.76 -24.28 5.80
C VAL A 10 5.86 -24.92 7.18
N LYS A 11 6.55 -24.27 8.10
CA LYS A 11 6.51 -24.61 9.52
C LYS A 11 5.61 -23.63 10.22
N VAL A 12 4.55 -24.14 10.83
CA VAL A 12 3.55 -23.32 11.50
C VAL A 12 3.49 -23.69 12.97
N ASN A 13 3.57 -22.68 13.81
CA ASN A 13 3.37 -22.77 15.25
C ASN A 13 2.01 -22.16 15.60
N ALA A 14 1.21 -22.89 16.37
CA ALA A 14 -0.07 -22.40 16.87
C ALA A 14 -0.18 -22.62 18.37
N VAL A 15 -0.96 -21.77 19.03
CA VAL A 15 -1.30 -21.87 20.45
C VAL A 15 -2.80 -22.08 20.56
N VAL A 16 -3.19 -23.03 21.37
CA VAL A 16 -4.59 -23.37 21.64
C VAL A 16 -4.84 -23.10 23.12
N TYR A 17 -5.77 -22.18 23.40
CA TYR A 17 -6.26 -21.90 24.74
C TYR A 17 -7.56 -22.66 24.94
N PHE A 18 -7.59 -23.48 25.97
CA PHE A 18 -8.79 -24.26 26.31
C PHE A 18 -9.04 -24.28 27.81
N ARG A 19 -10.25 -24.62 28.20
CA ARG A 19 -10.64 -24.83 29.59
C ARG A 19 -11.48 -26.09 29.71
N VAL A 20 -11.36 -26.78 30.82
CA VAL A 20 -12.20 -27.91 31.15
C VAL A 20 -13.53 -27.40 31.71
N LEU A 21 -14.64 -27.74 31.06
CA LEU A 21 -16.00 -27.43 31.50
C LEU A 21 -16.56 -28.55 32.37
N ASP A 22 -16.27 -29.80 32.01
CA ASP A 22 -16.77 -30.99 32.71
C ASP A 22 -15.57 -31.90 33.04
N ALA A 23 -15.14 -31.85 34.31
CA ALA A 23 -14.00 -32.62 34.74
C ALA A 23 -14.27 -34.16 34.72
N THR A 24 -15.50 -34.57 34.89
CA THR A 24 -15.91 -35.99 34.87
C THR A 24 -15.71 -36.55 33.43
N LYS A 25 -16.19 -35.85 32.44
CA LYS A 25 -15.99 -36.25 31.02
C LYS A 25 -14.50 -36.22 30.63
N ALA A 26 -13.76 -35.19 31.06
CA ALA A 26 -12.36 -35.06 30.71
C ALA A 26 -11.49 -36.21 31.26
N VAL A 27 -11.91 -36.88 32.32
CA VAL A 27 -11.20 -38.03 32.91
C VAL A 27 -11.74 -39.36 32.41
N LEU A 28 -13.07 -39.48 32.21
CA LEU A 28 -13.70 -40.76 31.83
C LEU A 28 -13.63 -41.01 30.32
N GLU A 29 -13.85 -40.00 29.49
CA GLU A 29 -13.93 -40.16 28.04
C GLU A 29 -12.55 -40.21 27.36
N VAL A 30 -11.51 -39.69 28.00
CA VAL A 30 -10.15 -39.60 27.44
C VAL A 30 -9.11 -39.85 28.52
N THR A 31 -8.19 -40.77 28.23
CA THR A 31 -7.10 -41.12 29.16
C THR A 31 -6.22 -39.91 29.52
N ASN A 32 -5.98 -39.02 28.56
CA ASN A 32 -5.21 -37.79 28.76
C ASN A 32 -5.72 -36.72 27.82
N PHE A 33 -6.58 -35.86 28.33
CA PHE A 33 -7.22 -34.80 27.55
C PHE A 33 -6.21 -33.76 27.03
N LEU A 34 -5.10 -33.48 27.75
CA LEU A 34 -4.05 -32.57 27.30
C LEU A 34 -3.37 -33.11 26.04
N TYR A 35 -2.95 -34.37 26.08
CA TYR A 35 -2.30 -35.03 24.96
C TYR A 35 -3.27 -35.19 23.79
N ALA A 36 -4.50 -35.64 24.02
CA ALA A 36 -5.52 -35.81 22.99
C ALA A 36 -5.86 -34.48 22.30
N THR A 37 -6.06 -33.41 23.07
CA THR A 37 -6.32 -32.07 22.52
C THR A 37 -5.14 -31.58 21.67
N SER A 38 -3.89 -31.82 22.12
CA SER A 38 -2.70 -31.50 21.31
C SER A 38 -2.65 -32.26 19.98
N GLN A 39 -2.96 -33.57 19.99
CA GLN A 39 -2.96 -34.39 18.78
C GLN A 39 -4.05 -33.96 17.78
N VAL A 40 -5.25 -33.71 18.28
CA VAL A 40 -6.37 -33.20 17.46
C VAL A 40 -6.01 -31.81 16.90
N ALA A 41 -5.44 -30.94 17.72
CA ALA A 41 -5.01 -29.63 17.25
C ALA A 41 -3.97 -29.70 16.11
N GLN A 42 -2.97 -30.56 16.26
CA GLN A 42 -1.95 -30.79 15.22
C GLN A 42 -2.55 -31.33 13.93
N THR A 43 -3.46 -32.30 14.02
CA THR A 43 -4.10 -32.91 12.84
C THR A 43 -5.04 -31.92 12.15
N THR A 44 -5.86 -31.20 12.93
CA THR A 44 -6.76 -30.18 12.40
C THR A 44 -6.00 -29.03 11.76
N LEU A 45 -4.91 -28.58 12.40
CA LEU A 45 -4.04 -27.55 11.82
C LEU A 45 -3.47 -28.00 10.47
N ARG A 46 -2.96 -29.22 10.40
CA ARG A 46 -2.42 -29.77 9.15
C ARG A 46 -3.47 -29.84 8.04
N SER A 47 -4.67 -30.32 8.36
CA SER A 47 -5.78 -30.40 7.41
C SER A 47 -6.20 -29.02 6.92
N ALA A 48 -6.43 -28.09 7.84
CA ALA A 48 -6.86 -26.74 7.50
C ALA A 48 -5.82 -25.97 6.67
N LEU A 49 -4.53 -26.12 6.98
CA LEU A 49 -3.45 -25.50 6.21
C LEU A 49 -3.27 -26.12 4.82
N GLY A 50 -3.55 -27.42 4.67
CA GLY A 50 -3.52 -28.09 3.36
C GLY A 50 -4.63 -27.64 2.40
N GLU A 51 -5.69 -26.99 2.90
CA GLU A 51 -6.80 -26.47 2.10
C GLU A 51 -6.63 -25.03 1.66
N VAL A 52 -5.73 -24.26 2.28
CA VAL A 52 -5.51 -22.83 2.00
C VAL A 52 -4.21 -22.60 1.24
N GLU A 53 -4.17 -21.51 0.48
CA GLU A 53 -2.95 -21.03 -0.18
C GLU A 53 -2.08 -20.26 0.80
N LEU A 54 -0.78 -20.16 0.49
CA LEU A 54 0.17 -19.44 1.33
C LEU A 54 -0.22 -17.96 1.51
N ASP A 55 -0.70 -17.33 0.45
CA ASP A 55 -1.11 -15.93 0.49
C ASP A 55 -2.32 -15.71 1.42
N GLU A 56 -3.29 -16.64 1.41
CA GLU A 56 -4.44 -16.62 2.33
C GLU A 56 -3.99 -16.86 3.78
N LEU A 57 -3.05 -17.78 4.01
CA LEU A 57 -2.47 -18.04 5.33
C LEU A 57 -1.78 -16.81 5.92
N LEU A 58 -1.13 -16.00 5.09
CA LEU A 58 -0.43 -14.79 5.55
C LEU A 58 -1.36 -13.59 5.72
N SER A 59 -2.38 -13.44 4.87
CA SER A 59 -3.26 -12.27 4.83
C SER A 59 -4.54 -12.41 5.65
N GLN A 60 -5.09 -13.65 5.82
CA GLN A 60 -6.39 -13.89 6.45
C GLN A 60 -6.29 -14.76 7.72
N ARG A 61 -5.33 -14.45 8.59
CA ARG A 61 -5.06 -15.25 9.81
C ARG A 61 -6.26 -15.35 10.75
N GLU A 62 -7.02 -14.26 10.92
CA GLU A 62 -8.20 -14.25 11.80
C GLU A 62 -9.27 -15.25 11.36
N LYS A 63 -9.54 -15.30 10.07
CA LYS A 63 -10.53 -16.24 9.51
C LYS A 63 -10.08 -17.70 9.73
N LEU A 64 -8.79 -17.96 9.55
CA LEU A 64 -8.21 -19.27 9.79
C LEU A 64 -8.28 -19.64 11.28
N ASN A 65 -7.94 -18.72 12.18
CA ASN A 65 -8.02 -18.91 13.63
C ASN A 65 -9.44 -19.28 14.07
N LEU A 66 -10.46 -18.56 13.58
CA LEU A 66 -11.88 -18.85 13.89
C LEU A 66 -12.31 -20.21 13.36
N ARG A 67 -11.90 -20.58 12.14
CA ARG A 67 -12.20 -21.89 11.56
C ARG A 67 -11.55 -23.01 12.38
N LEU A 68 -10.29 -22.88 12.76
CA LEU A 68 -9.57 -23.82 13.60
C LEU A 68 -10.23 -23.96 14.97
N GLN A 69 -10.59 -22.84 15.61
CA GLN A 69 -11.31 -22.85 16.88
C GLN A 69 -12.62 -23.62 16.80
N SER A 70 -13.45 -23.37 15.78
CA SER A 70 -14.73 -24.03 15.58
C SER A 70 -14.59 -25.55 15.42
N VAL A 71 -13.64 -25.98 14.60
CA VAL A 71 -13.39 -27.41 14.35
C VAL A 71 -12.84 -28.10 15.61
N LEU A 72 -11.90 -27.44 16.29
CA LEU A 72 -11.32 -28.01 17.52
C LEU A 72 -12.37 -28.10 18.64
N ASP A 73 -13.20 -27.08 18.82
CA ASP A 73 -14.26 -27.07 19.83
C ASP A 73 -15.27 -28.20 19.61
N GLN A 74 -15.60 -28.51 18.33
CA GLN A 74 -16.43 -29.65 17.99
C GLN A 74 -15.82 -31.00 18.37
N HIS A 75 -14.50 -31.16 18.16
CA HIS A 75 -13.82 -32.41 18.50
C HIS A 75 -13.58 -32.59 19.99
N THR A 76 -13.31 -31.51 20.75
CA THR A 76 -13.02 -31.59 22.17
C THR A 76 -14.24 -31.46 23.05
N GLY A 77 -15.37 -30.98 22.51
CA GLY A 77 -16.64 -30.85 23.22
C GLY A 77 -17.13 -32.13 23.91
N PRO A 78 -17.12 -33.29 23.23
CA PRO A 78 -17.46 -34.59 23.84
C PRO A 78 -16.64 -34.92 25.09
N TRP A 79 -15.40 -34.46 25.15
CA TRP A 79 -14.50 -34.66 26.30
C TRP A 79 -14.69 -33.64 27.43
N GLY A 80 -15.68 -32.77 27.32
CA GLY A 80 -15.90 -31.69 28.29
C GLY A 80 -14.84 -30.60 28.26
N VAL A 81 -14.06 -30.51 27.20
CA VAL A 81 -13.03 -29.49 26.98
C VAL A 81 -13.53 -28.47 25.98
N LYS A 82 -13.48 -27.20 26.35
CA LYS A 82 -13.87 -26.09 25.48
C LYS A 82 -12.63 -25.33 25.00
N VAL A 83 -12.47 -25.23 23.70
CA VAL A 83 -11.44 -24.39 23.07
C VAL A 83 -11.97 -22.94 23.00
N THR A 84 -11.24 -22.04 23.67
CA THR A 84 -11.63 -20.62 23.76
C THR A 84 -11.00 -19.78 22.66
N VAL A 85 -9.70 -20.02 22.40
CA VAL A 85 -8.95 -19.27 21.38
C VAL A 85 -7.94 -20.18 20.71
N VAL A 86 -7.78 -20.03 19.41
CA VAL A 86 -6.71 -20.62 18.64
C VAL A 86 -5.98 -19.50 17.90
N GLU A 87 -4.68 -19.45 18.05
CA GLU A 87 -3.84 -18.42 17.40
C GLU A 87 -2.68 -19.06 16.67
N VAL A 88 -2.57 -18.77 15.39
CA VAL A 88 -1.39 -19.08 14.59
C VAL A 88 -0.33 -18.02 14.88
N LYS A 89 0.77 -18.43 15.55
CA LYS A 89 1.85 -17.51 15.96
C LYS A 89 2.76 -17.14 14.81
N GLN A 90 3.53 -18.11 14.34
CA GLN A 90 4.61 -17.92 13.38
C GLN A 90 4.48 -18.90 12.24
N VAL A 91 4.72 -18.39 11.05
CA VAL A 91 4.80 -19.17 9.83
C VAL A 91 6.22 -19.01 9.29
N ASP A 92 7.01 -20.06 9.41
CA ASP A 92 8.38 -20.09 8.92
C ASP A 92 8.38 -20.61 7.48
N LEU A 93 8.91 -19.81 6.58
CA LEU A 93 9.02 -20.11 5.16
C LEU A 93 10.47 -20.45 4.79
N PRO A 94 10.69 -21.28 3.77
CA PRO A 94 12.02 -21.47 3.19
C PRO A 94 12.62 -20.14 2.72
N GLU A 95 13.92 -19.93 2.93
CA GLU A 95 14.59 -18.66 2.54
C GLU A 95 14.40 -18.26 1.08
N GLN A 96 14.39 -19.23 0.18
CA GLN A 96 14.15 -18.99 -1.25
C GLN A 96 12.77 -18.38 -1.50
N MET A 97 11.76 -18.84 -0.76
CA MET A 97 10.39 -18.32 -0.86
C MET A 97 10.30 -16.91 -0.27
N ILE A 98 10.94 -16.65 0.89
CA ILE A 98 11.01 -15.30 1.47
C ILE A 98 11.61 -14.31 0.47
N ARG A 99 12.69 -14.70 -0.22
CA ARG A 99 13.30 -13.85 -1.25
C ARG A 99 12.40 -13.64 -2.47
N ALA A 100 11.68 -14.67 -2.89
CA ALA A 100 10.74 -14.58 -4.02
C ALA A 100 9.56 -13.65 -3.69
N ILE A 101 8.94 -13.83 -2.53
CA ILE A 101 7.85 -12.96 -2.03
C ILE A 101 8.35 -11.52 -1.87
N GLY A 102 9.57 -11.33 -1.34
CA GLY A 102 10.19 -10.01 -1.21
C GLY A 102 10.31 -9.29 -2.57
N LYS A 103 10.82 -9.97 -3.60
CA LYS A 103 10.93 -9.42 -4.96
C LYS A 103 9.56 -9.12 -5.57
N GLN A 104 8.59 -10.00 -5.38
CA GLN A 104 7.22 -9.79 -5.86
C GLN A 104 6.57 -8.58 -5.19
N ALA A 105 6.72 -8.46 -3.86
CA ALA A 105 6.19 -7.32 -3.11
C ALA A 105 6.87 -5.99 -3.52
N GLU A 106 8.18 -6.01 -3.78
CA GLU A 106 8.92 -4.85 -4.29
C GLU A 106 8.43 -4.42 -5.68
N ALA A 107 8.30 -5.37 -6.60
CA ALA A 107 7.78 -5.11 -7.94
C ALA A 107 6.34 -4.56 -7.92
N GLU A 108 5.47 -5.10 -7.06
CA GLU A 108 4.11 -4.61 -6.91
C GLU A 108 4.06 -3.20 -6.28
N ARG A 109 4.92 -2.90 -5.31
CA ARG A 109 5.07 -1.54 -4.75
C ARG A 109 5.56 -0.55 -5.81
N GLU A 110 6.55 -0.95 -6.61
CA GLU A 110 7.06 -0.11 -7.69
C GLU A 110 5.98 0.16 -8.75
N ARG A 111 5.22 -0.87 -9.13
CA ARG A 111 4.08 -0.74 -10.04
C ARG A 111 3.04 0.24 -9.50
N ARG A 112 2.65 0.11 -8.23
CA ARG A 112 1.69 1.02 -7.59
C ARG A 112 2.24 2.44 -7.49
N ALA A 113 3.50 2.62 -7.15
CA ALA A 113 4.13 3.93 -7.09
C ALA A 113 4.13 4.62 -8.45
N LYS A 114 4.42 3.90 -9.54
CA LYS A 114 4.35 4.44 -10.91
C LYS A 114 2.94 4.88 -11.30
N ILE A 115 1.91 4.10 -10.92
CA ILE A 115 0.50 4.46 -11.19
C ILE A 115 0.13 5.73 -10.42
N ILE A 116 0.42 5.77 -9.12
CA ILE A 116 0.12 6.94 -8.26
C ILE A 116 0.85 8.19 -8.78
N HIS A 117 2.11 8.04 -9.20
CA HIS A 117 2.87 9.15 -9.77
C HIS A 117 2.23 9.66 -11.08
N ALA A 118 1.89 8.75 -12.00
CA ALA A 118 1.24 9.12 -13.25
C ALA A 118 -0.14 9.77 -13.06
N GLU A 119 -0.94 9.26 -12.11
CA GLU A 119 -2.21 9.88 -11.74
C GLU A 119 -2.00 11.27 -11.12
N GLY A 120 -0.97 11.43 -10.28
CA GLY A 120 -0.57 12.72 -9.72
C GLY A 120 -0.14 13.73 -10.78
N GLU A 121 0.67 13.31 -11.74
CA GLU A 121 1.07 14.16 -12.87
C GLU A 121 -0.11 14.54 -13.75
N TYR A 122 -1.03 13.60 -14.02
CA TYR A 122 -2.23 13.88 -14.78
C TYR A 122 -3.12 14.94 -14.09
N MET A 123 -3.39 14.75 -12.79
CA MET A 123 -4.16 15.72 -12.00
C MET A 123 -3.47 17.08 -11.91
N ALA A 124 -2.15 17.09 -11.77
CA ALA A 124 -1.37 18.34 -11.76
C ALA A 124 -1.46 19.05 -13.11
N ALA A 125 -1.30 18.33 -14.22
CA ALA A 125 -1.42 18.87 -15.57
C ALA A 125 -2.81 19.45 -15.84
N GLU A 126 -3.87 18.77 -15.41
CA GLU A 126 -5.24 19.25 -15.52
C GLU A 126 -5.44 20.57 -14.75
N LYS A 127 -4.94 20.64 -13.49
CA LYS A 127 -5.00 21.86 -12.66
C LYS A 127 -4.19 23.01 -13.27
N LEU A 128 -3.02 22.70 -13.82
CA LEU A 128 -2.19 23.69 -14.50
C LEU A 128 -2.86 24.21 -15.78
N ALA A 129 -3.50 23.34 -16.54
CA ALA A 129 -4.25 23.73 -17.74
C ALA A 129 -5.44 24.66 -17.39
N MET A 130 -6.21 24.31 -16.36
CA MET A 130 -7.29 25.15 -15.84
C MET A 130 -6.78 26.51 -15.37
N ALA A 131 -5.65 26.52 -14.64
CA ALA A 131 -5.03 27.76 -14.16
C ALA A 131 -4.54 28.62 -15.32
N ALA A 132 -3.93 28.02 -16.35
CA ALA A 132 -3.50 28.73 -17.55
C ALA A 132 -4.67 29.34 -18.31
N GLU A 133 -5.80 28.64 -18.44
CA GLU A 133 -7.01 29.17 -19.07
C GLU A 133 -7.58 30.38 -18.32
N LEU A 134 -7.62 30.31 -16.98
CA LEU A 134 -8.04 31.44 -16.14
C LEU A 134 -7.13 32.65 -16.30
N ILE A 135 -5.82 32.43 -16.35
CA ILE A 135 -4.81 33.50 -16.52
C ILE A 135 -4.92 34.14 -17.92
N GLN A 136 -5.16 33.34 -18.97
CA GLN A 136 -5.34 33.86 -20.32
C GLN A 136 -6.54 34.82 -20.45
N ARG A 137 -7.59 34.62 -19.68
CA ARG A 137 -8.76 35.51 -19.68
C ARG A 137 -8.48 36.90 -19.11
N GLN A 138 -7.38 37.07 -18.36
CA GLN A 138 -6.98 38.34 -17.75
C GLN A 138 -5.49 38.63 -18.02
N PRO A 139 -5.14 39.33 -19.10
CA PRO A 139 -3.73 39.61 -19.46
C PRO A 139 -2.91 40.29 -18.35
N ALA A 140 -3.56 41.09 -17.50
CA ALA A 140 -2.89 41.71 -16.34
C ALA A 140 -2.41 40.67 -15.31
N ALA A 141 -3.05 39.51 -15.20
CA ALA A 141 -2.66 38.46 -14.27
C ALA A 141 -1.30 37.85 -14.64
N ILE A 142 -0.96 37.76 -15.93
CA ILE A 142 0.35 37.27 -16.39
C ILE A 142 1.46 38.20 -15.92
N GLN A 143 1.24 39.54 -16.00
CA GLN A 143 2.22 40.53 -15.58
C GLN A 143 2.43 40.50 -14.06
N LEU A 144 1.35 40.34 -13.27
CA LEU A 144 1.45 40.22 -11.83
C LEU A 144 2.19 38.93 -11.43
N ARG A 145 1.91 37.83 -12.08
CA ARG A 145 2.61 36.54 -11.80
C ARG A 145 4.09 36.60 -12.17
N TYR A 146 4.42 37.28 -13.30
CA TYR A 146 5.80 37.52 -13.66
C TYR A 146 6.55 38.34 -12.59
N LEU A 147 5.94 39.43 -12.09
CA LEU A 147 6.50 40.22 -11.01
C LEU A 147 6.64 39.42 -9.70
N GLN A 148 5.66 38.59 -9.38
CA GLN A 148 5.70 37.72 -8.20
C GLN A 148 6.86 36.71 -8.28
N THR A 149 7.04 36.04 -9.43
CA THR A 149 8.16 35.13 -9.66
C THR A 149 9.51 35.84 -9.56
N LEU A 150 9.60 37.10 -10.03
CA LEU A 150 10.80 37.89 -9.89
C LEU A 150 11.12 38.22 -8.42
N VAL A 151 10.12 38.49 -7.61
CA VAL A 151 10.28 38.74 -6.17
C VAL A 151 10.75 37.43 -5.47
N GLU A 152 10.18 36.28 -5.82
CA GLU A 152 10.59 34.98 -5.28
C GLU A 152 12.07 34.67 -5.61
N ILE A 153 12.49 34.84 -6.87
CA ILE A 153 13.87 34.63 -7.31
C ILE A 153 14.80 35.66 -6.63
N GLY A 154 14.38 36.90 -6.48
CA GLY A 154 15.17 37.98 -5.85
C GLY A 154 15.30 37.84 -4.32
N SER A 155 14.44 37.06 -3.67
CA SER A 155 14.49 36.83 -2.22
C SER A 155 15.51 35.77 -1.81
N GLU A 156 15.88 34.86 -2.70
CA GLU A 156 17.00 33.94 -2.49
C GLU A 156 18.31 34.71 -2.74
N LYS A 157 19.27 34.55 -1.82
CA LYS A 157 20.59 35.26 -1.81
C LYS A 157 21.49 34.95 -3.02
N ASN A 158 20.96 34.95 -4.21
CA ASN A 158 21.70 34.69 -5.45
C ASN A 158 22.06 36.00 -6.15
N THR A 159 23.36 36.20 -6.37
CA THR A 159 23.94 37.38 -7.03
C THR A 159 23.75 37.40 -8.55
N THR A 160 23.20 36.37 -9.14
CA THR A 160 22.99 36.29 -10.60
C THR A 160 21.53 35.98 -10.90
N VAL A 161 20.79 36.97 -11.41
CA VAL A 161 19.41 36.80 -11.86
C VAL A 161 19.41 36.62 -13.37
N VAL A 162 19.05 35.42 -13.84
CA VAL A 162 18.84 35.16 -15.26
C VAL A 162 17.40 35.54 -15.60
N PHE A 163 17.24 36.58 -16.40
CA PHE A 163 15.94 37.04 -16.88
C PHE A 163 15.55 36.31 -18.17
N PRO A 164 14.60 35.37 -18.15
CA PRO A 164 13.97 34.91 -19.37
C PRO A 164 12.99 35.99 -19.85
N LEU A 165 13.44 36.86 -20.74
CA LEU A 165 12.54 37.83 -21.39
C LEU A 165 11.67 37.10 -22.41
N PRO A 166 10.34 37.13 -22.31
CA PRO A 166 9.47 36.63 -23.36
C PRO A 166 9.71 37.42 -24.66
N ILE A 167 9.94 36.74 -25.74
CA ILE A 167 10.22 37.31 -27.06
C ILE A 167 9.14 38.31 -27.51
N ASP A 168 7.91 38.13 -27.02
CA ASP A 168 6.76 39.00 -27.34
C ASP A 168 6.92 40.44 -26.81
N ILE A 169 7.72 40.69 -25.76
CA ILE A 169 8.01 42.05 -25.25
C ILE A 169 8.86 42.80 -26.27
N PHE A 170 9.81 42.12 -26.92
CA PHE A 170 10.62 42.73 -27.95
C PHE A 170 9.81 43.11 -29.20
N SER A 171 8.85 42.29 -29.57
CA SER A 171 7.98 42.56 -30.72
C SER A 171 7.06 43.75 -30.48
N SER A 172 6.60 43.94 -29.25
CA SER A 172 5.78 45.10 -28.84
C SER A 172 6.61 46.38 -28.75
N LEU A 173 7.84 46.28 -28.25
CA LEU A 173 8.78 47.42 -28.17
C LEU A 173 9.23 47.87 -29.58
N ALA A 174 9.54 46.91 -30.47
CA ALA A 174 9.89 47.16 -31.86
C ALA A 174 8.77 47.93 -32.57
N ARG A 175 7.51 47.50 -32.43
CA ARG A 175 6.34 48.19 -32.99
C ARG A 175 6.13 49.57 -32.39
N ALA A 176 6.45 49.79 -31.13
CA ALA A 176 6.37 51.10 -30.50
C ALA A 176 7.47 52.04 -31.01
N VAL A 177 8.70 51.52 -31.17
CA VAL A 177 9.83 52.31 -31.72
C VAL A 177 9.57 52.65 -33.19
N ASP A 178 9.04 51.75 -34.00
CA ASP A 178 8.63 52.05 -35.39
C ASP A 178 7.55 53.10 -35.48
N LYS A 179 6.66 53.19 -34.52
CA LYS A 179 5.62 54.25 -34.45
C LYS A 179 6.20 55.61 -34.05
N PHE A 180 7.29 55.64 -33.30
CA PHE A 180 7.98 56.89 -32.89
C PHE A 180 9.04 57.32 -33.94
N SER A 181 9.54 56.37 -34.77
CA SER A 181 10.51 56.62 -35.83
C SER A 181 9.86 56.97 -37.17
N GLY A 182 8.58 57.30 -37.20
CA GLY A 182 7.84 57.70 -38.40
C GLY A 182 8.50 58.88 -39.09
N LYS A 183 9.19 58.60 -40.22
CA LYS A 183 9.67 59.60 -41.19
C LYS A 183 8.55 60.52 -41.57
N PRO A 184 8.78 61.85 -41.68
CA PRO A 184 7.85 62.75 -42.31
C PRO A 184 7.75 62.36 -43.79
N GLN A 185 6.56 62.17 -44.29
CA GLN A 185 6.28 62.14 -45.72
C GLN A 185 6.55 63.54 -46.28
N GLU A 186 7.60 63.65 -47.05
CA GLU A 186 7.75 64.74 -47.97
C GLU A 186 6.74 64.53 -49.13
N GLY A 187 6.10 65.64 -49.46
CA GLY A 187 5.02 65.84 -50.42
C GLY A 187 5.39 65.63 -51.89
#